data_26fbc85e173dc6de41292ec3e85ed383
#
_entry.id   26fbc85e173dc6de41292ec3e85ed383
#
_cell.length_a   1.000
_cell.length_b   1.000
_cell.length_c   1.000
_cell.angle_alpha   90.00
_cell.angle_beta   90.00
_cell.angle_gamma   90.00
#
_symmetry.space_group_name_H-M   'P 1'
#
loop_
_entity.id
_entity.type
_entity.pdbx_description
1 polymer ?
#
loop_
_entity_poly.entity_id
_entity_poly.type
_entity_poly.pdbx_seq_one_letter_code
_entity_poly.pdbx_strand_id
1 'polypeptide(L)'
;MTAPDADGPWLTDEQQSVWRVFLAVQSLLPVALDAQLSREAGLSHSSYIVLALLSEAPDRSLRMSQLAQSVTMSPSRVSHAVARLEERGLVRRERASDDGRGNRAILTDQGMEELVAAAPGHSAEVKDLVFGGLTPEQLTQLGDVLSVMESRLRTRQANRVAPGRSGGNRRVT
;
A
#
# COMPACT_ATOMS: atom_id res chain seq x y z
N MET A 1 -5.90 27.00 -32.76
CA MET A 1 -6.00 26.45 -31.40
C MET A 1 -4.59 25.98 -31.09
N THR A 2 -3.82 26.77 -30.35
CA THR A 2 -2.40 26.52 -30.02
C THR A 2 -2.34 25.29 -29.12
N ALA A 3 -1.46 24.34 -29.46
CA ALA A 3 -1.22 23.19 -28.58
C ALA A 3 -0.85 23.69 -27.17
N PRO A 4 -1.37 23.06 -26.10
CA PRO A 4 -1.01 23.47 -24.75
C PRO A 4 0.51 23.34 -24.57
N ASP A 5 1.11 24.40 -24.06
CA ASP A 5 2.54 24.51 -23.77
C ASP A 5 2.92 23.38 -22.81
N ALA A 6 3.92 22.57 -23.14
CA ALA A 6 4.36 21.44 -22.31
C ALA A 6 4.81 21.89 -20.91
N ASP A 7 5.16 23.16 -20.74
CA ASP A 7 5.56 23.79 -19.48
C ASP A 7 4.45 24.63 -18.83
N GLY A 8 3.23 24.59 -19.38
CA GLY A 8 2.06 25.32 -18.84
C GLY A 8 1.55 24.72 -17.52
N PRO A 9 0.68 25.46 -16.79
CA PRO A 9 0.12 24.99 -15.50
C PRO A 9 -0.89 23.84 -15.66
N TRP A 10 -1.27 23.53 -16.89
CA TRP A 10 -2.27 22.51 -17.19
C TRP A 10 -1.64 21.25 -17.80
N LEU A 11 -2.29 20.09 -17.59
CA LEU A 11 -1.91 18.87 -18.25
C LEU A 11 -2.15 18.99 -19.76
N THR A 12 -1.24 18.42 -20.56
CA THR A 12 -1.50 18.22 -21.99
C THR A 12 -2.64 17.24 -22.22
N ASP A 13 -3.22 17.20 -23.42
CA ASP A 13 -4.31 16.27 -23.75
C ASP A 13 -3.89 14.79 -23.55
N GLU A 14 -2.64 14.46 -23.89
CA GLU A 14 -2.07 13.13 -23.67
C GLU A 14 -1.94 12.81 -22.18
N GLN A 15 -1.35 13.73 -21.39
CA GLN A 15 -1.25 13.59 -19.94
C GLN A 15 -2.63 13.45 -19.27
N GLN A 16 -3.62 14.21 -19.74
CA GLN A 16 -4.99 14.14 -19.26
C GLN A 16 -5.62 12.79 -19.56
N SER A 17 -5.39 12.23 -20.75
CA SER A 17 -5.87 10.90 -21.13
C SER A 17 -5.28 9.82 -20.22
N VAL A 18 -3.95 9.81 -20.06
CA VAL A 18 -3.24 8.87 -19.18
C VAL A 18 -3.74 9.01 -17.73
N TRP A 19 -3.88 10.24 -17.25
CA TRP A 19 -4.36 10.50 -15.89
C TRP A 19 -5.75 9.92 -15.62
N ARG A 20 -6.70 10.05 -16.57
CA ARG A 20 -8.04 9.47 -16.43
C ARG A 20 -8.02 7.94 -16.36
N VAL A 21 -7.20 7.29 -17.20
CA VAL A 21 -7.04 5.83 -17.18
C VAL A 21 -6.41 5.39 -15.85
N PHE A 22 -5.39 6.10 -15.38
CA PHE A 22 -4.76 5.82 -14.10
C PHE A 22 -5.74 5.93 -12.93
N LEU A 23 -6.59 6.96 -12.90
CA LEU A 23 -7.64 7.11 -11.88
C LEU A 23 -8.67 5.97 -11.95
N ALA A 24 -9.05 5.53 -13.14
CA ALA A 24 -9.96 4.40 -13.31
C ALA A 24 -9.35 3.11 -12.76
N VAL A 25 -8.09 2.81 -13.09
CA VAL A 25 -7.37 1.65 -12.55
C VAL A 25 -7.28 1.69 -11.02
N GLN A 26 -6.92 2.84 -10.45
CA GLN A 26 -6.86 3.01 -8.99
C GLN A 26 -8.21 2.80 -8.30
N SER A 27 -9.31 3.07 -8.97
CA SER A 27 -10.66 2.90 -8.41
C SER A 27 -11.18 1.48 -8.59
N LEU A 28 -10.95 0.84 -9.73
CA LEU A 28 -11.53 -0.45 -10.09
C LEU A 28 -10.73 -1.63 -9.51
N LEU A 29 -9.41 -1.58 -9.57
CA LEU A 29 -8.55 -2.70 -9.16
C LEU A 29 -8.75 -3.10 -7.69
N PRO A 30 -8.75 -2.18 -6.71
CA PRO A 30 -8.98 -2.55 -5.32
C PRO A 30 -10.35 -3.19 -5.09
N VAL A 31 -11.38 -2.76 -5.83
CA VAL A 31 -12.74 -3.31 -5.71
C VAL A 31 -12.79 -4.75 -6.24
N ALA A 32 -12.15 -5.02 -7.38
CA ALA A 32 -12.10 -6.35 -7.96
C ALA A 32 -11.34 -7.33 -7.03
N LEU A 33 -10.15 -6.93 -6.55
CA LEU A 33 -9.36 -7.75 -5.63
C LEU A 33 -10.07 -8.00 -4.29
N ASP A 34 -10.79 -7.01 -3.76
CA ASP A 34 -11.59 -7.17 -2.53
C ASP A 34 -12.75 -8.14 -2.76
N ALA A 35 -13.43 -8.06 -3.89
CA ALA A 35 -14.51 -8.97 -4.25
C ALA A 35 -14.02 -10.42 -4.40
N GLN A 36 -12.87 -10.64 -5.04
CA GLN A 36 -12.27 -11.97 -5.18
C GLN A 36 -11.92 -12.55 -3.79
N LEU A 37 -11.16 -11.83 -2.98
CA LEU A 37 -10.75 -12.29 -1.65
C LEU A 37 -11.92 -12.52 -0.70
N SER A 38 -12.95 -11.65 -0.76
CA SER A 38 -14.16 -11.82 0.05
C SER A 38 -14.91 -13.09 -0.34
N ARG A 39 -15.01 -13.39 -1.64
CA ARG A 39 -15.72 -14.57 -2.16
C ARG A 39 -15.00 -15.87 -1.84
N GLU A 40 -13.67 -15.91 -1.96
CA GLU A 40 -12.87 -17.13 -1.91
C GLU A 40 -12.29 -17.44 -0.53
N ALA A 41 -11.96 -16.39 0.25
CA ALA A 41 -11.29 -16.52 1.55
C ALA A 41 -12.03 -15.82 2.70
N GLY A 42 -13.13 -15.13 2.44
CA GLY A 42 -13.79 -14.30 3.46
C GLY A 42 -12.89 -13.19 4.01
N LEU A 43 -11.87 -12.77 3.24
CA LEU A 43 -10.92 -11.72 3.59
C LEU A 43 -11.22 -10.45 2.81
N SER A 44 -11.12 -9.29 3.45
CA SER A 44 -11.00 -8.04 2.69
C SER A 44 -9.59 -7.91 2.12
N HIS A 45 -9.44 -7.20 0.99
CA HIS A 45 -8.12 -6.93 0.41
C HIS A 45 -7.18 -6.25 1.42
N SER A 46 -7.67 -5.32 2.24
CA SER A 46 -6.88 -4.73 3.33
C SER A 46 -6.44 -5.73 4.40
N SER A 47 -7.27 -6.71 4.73
CA SER A 47 -6.91 -7.79 5.65
C SER A 47 -5.84 -8.70 5.07
N TYR A 48 -5.98 -9.08 3.79
CA TYR A 48 -4.97 -9.88 3.08
C TYR A 48 -3.60 -9.19 3.05
N ILE A 49 -3.54 -7.89 2.71
CA ILE A 49 -2.28 -7.13 2.73
C ILE A 49 -1.64 -7.12 4.12
N VAL A 50 -2.43 -6.97 5.18
CA VAL A 50 -1.92 -7.03 6.57
C VAL A 50 -1.30 -8.40 6.87
N LEU A 51 -1.97 -9.50 6.53
CA LEU A 51 -1.42 -10.86 6.71
C LEU A 51 -0.13 -11.05 5.93
N ALA A 52 -0.09 -10.62 4.65
CA ALA A 52 1.09 -10.71 3.79
C ALA A 52 2.30 -9.95 4.38
N LEU A 53 2.11 -8.71 4.80
CA LEU A 53 3.19 -7.92 5.42
C LEU A 53 3.69 -8.52 6.74
N LEU A 54 2.79 -9.07 7.55
CA LEU A 54 3.19 -9.74 8.78
C LEU A 54 3.95 -11.03 8.49
N SER A 55 3.59 -11.77 7.44
CA SER A 55 4.29 -13.00 7.07
C SER A 55 5.74 -12.79 6.62
N GLU A 56 6.02 -11.63 6.00
CA GLU A 56 7.35 -11.23 5.52
C GLU A 56 8.20 -10.56 6.61
N ALA A 57 7.58 -10.15 7.72
CA ALA A 57 8.27 -9.44 8.79
C ALA A 57 9.08 -10.41 9.69
N PRO A 58 10.20 -9.95 10.31
CA PRO A 58 10.88 -10.70 11.34
C PRO A 58 9.92 -11.11 12.46
N ASP A 59 10.02 -12.38 12.88
CA ASP A 59 9.14 -12.98 13.90
C ASP A 59 7.64 -12.82 13.60
N ARG A 60 7.28 -12.64 12.33
CA ARG A 60 5.91 -12.40 11.85
C ARG A 60 5.20 -11.27 12.60
N SER A 61 5.94 -10.21 12.94
CA SER A 61 5.49 -9.17 13.86
C SER A 61 5.90 -7.78 13.42
N LEU A 62 4.95 -6.84 13.43
CA LEU A 62 5.19 -5.42 13.16
C LEU A 62 4.52 -4.55 14.22
N ARG A 63 5.14 -3.40 14.54
CA ARG A 63 4.44 -2.35 15.29
C ARG A 63 3.28 -1.80 14.46
N MET A 64 2.18 -1.44 15.10
CA MET A 64 1.01 -0.85 14.40
C MET A 64 1.38 0.39 13.58
N SER A 65 2.34 1.19 14.05
CA SER A 65 2.86 2.34 13.30
C SER A 65 3.67 1.95 12.07
N GLN A 66 4.49 0.91 12.15
CA GLN A 66 5.26 0.37 11.02
C GLN A 66 4.29 -0.23 9.98
N LEU A 67 3.30 -1.00 10.43
CA LEU A 67 2.29 -1.58 9.57
C LEU A 67 1.51 -0.49 8.80
N ALA A 68 1.13 0.61 9.47
CA ALA A 68 0.47 1.74 8.83
C ALA A 68 1.37 2.48 7.81
N GLN A 69 2.68 2.50 8.02
CA GLN A 69 3.64 3.09 7.07
C GLN A 69 3.88 2.18 5.85
N SER A 70 3.91 0.86 6.06
CA SER A 70 4.17 -0.11 4.98
C SER A 70 2.98 -0.28 4.04
N VAL A 71 1.77 -0.16 4.55
CA VAL A 71 0.56 -0.13 3.70
C VAL A 71 0.21 1.32 3.40
N THR A 72 -0.10 1.60 2.14
CA THR A 72 -0.61 2.92 1.72
C THR A 72 -2.06 3.11 2.21
N MET A 73 -2.31 2.77 3.48
CA MET A 73 -3.62 2.88 4.14
C MET A 73 -3.54 3.85 5.33
N SER A 74 -4.66 4.48 5.65
CA SER A 74 -4.72 5.31 6.85
C SER A 74 -4.56 4.45 8.13
N PRO A 75 -3.99 5.01 9.23
CA PRO A 75 -3.86 4.30 10.50
C PRO A 75 -5.17 3.69 11.00
N SER A 76 -6.30 4.36 10.80
CA SER A 76 -7.63 3.85 11.16
C SER A 76 -8.01 2.60 10.36
N ARG A 77 -7.77 2.60 9.04
CA ARG A 77 -8.02 1.43 8.19
C ARG A 77 -7.18 0.22 8.60
N VAL A 78 -5.90 0.43 8.91
CA VAL A 78 -5.03 -0.63 9.45
C VAL A 78 -5.56 -1.15 10.77
N SER A 79 -5.93 -0.27 11.70
CA SER A 79 -6.49 -0.67 13.00
C SER A 79 -7.77 -1.48 12.85
N HIS A 80 -8.66 -1.12 11.94
CA HIS A 80 -9.88 -1.88 11.63
C HIS A 80 -9.59 -3.23 10.97
N ALA A 81 -8.62 -3.29 10.04
CA ALA A 81 -8.22 -4.56 9.44
C ALA A 81 -7.64 -5.52 10.48
N VAL A 82 -6.72 -5.03 11.33
CA VAL A 82 -6.12 -5.82 12.41
C VAL A 82 -7.18 -6.27 13.43
N ALA A 83 -8.17 -5.42 13.79
CA ALA A 83 -9.24 -5.81 14.71
C ALA A 83 -10.07 -6.98 14.16
N ARG A 84 -10.47 -6.92 12.89
CA ARG A 84 -11.21 -8.03 12.24
C ARG A 84 -10.39 -9.31 12.14
N LEU A 85 -9.09 -9.21 11.91
CA LEU A 85 -8.21 -10.37 11.89
C LEU A 85 -8.01 -10.98 13.28
N GLU A 86 -7.98 -10.13 14.31
CA GLU A 86 -7.89 -10.55 15.72
C GLU A 86 -9.16 -11.27 16.17
N GLU A 87 -10.35 -10.77 15.80
CA GLU A 87 -11.65 -11.43 16.05
C GLU A 87 -11.72 -12.84 15.43
N ARG A 88 -11.02 -13.06 14.31
CA ARG A 88 -10.89 -14.37 13.65
C ARG A 88 -9.74 -15.23 14.17
N GLY A 89 -8.92 -14.73 15.11
CA GLY A 89 -7.75 -15.43 15.62
C GLY A 89 -6.56 -15.50 14.64
N LEU A 90 -6.60 -14.75 13.52
CA LEU A 90 -5.54 -14.77 12.49
C LEU A 90 -4.35 -13.87 12.84
N VAL A 91 -4.58 -12.89 13.69
CA VAL A 91 -3.59 -11.97 14.23
C VAL A 91 -3.85 -11.81 15.72
N ARG A 92 -2.82 -11.58 16.52
CA ARG A 92 -2.95 -11.15 17.91
C ARG A 92 -2.23 -9.83 18.13
N ARG A 93 -2.71 -9.02 19.09
CA ARG A 93 -2.02 -7.79 19.51
C ARG A 93 -1.32 -8.00 20.84
N GLU A 94 -0.10 -7.48 20.93
CA GLU A 94 0.66 -7.43 22.17
C GLU A 94 1.21 -6.02 22.42
N ARG A 95 1.42 -5.67 23.67
CA ARG A 95 2.16 -4.44 24.00
C ARG A 95 3.61 -4.58 23.55
N ALA A 96 4.15 -3.55 22.90
CA ALA A 96 5.57 -3.53 22.56
C ALA A 96 6.41 -3.49 23.85
N SER A 97 7.35 -4.44 23.98
CA SER A 97 8.15 -4.62 25.19
C SER A 97 9.29 -3.62 25.34
N ASP A 98 9.69 -2.99 24.24
CA ASP A 98 10.96 -2.24 24.13
C ASP A 98 10.87 -0.77 24.59
N ASP A 99 9.66 -0.16 24.66
CA ASP A 99 9.46 1.18 25.21
C ASP A 99 8.11 1.37 25.93
N GLY A 100 7.33 0.30 26.08
CA GLY A 100 6.01 0.32 26.74
C GLY A 100 4.94 1.15 26.02
N ARG A 101 5.27 1.77 24.89
CA ARG A 101 4.36 2.62 24.10
C ARG A 101 4.03 1.98 22.77
N GLY A 102 2.75 1.68 22.57
CA GLY A 102 2.24 1.12 21.33
C GLY A 102 2.00 -0.38 21.35
N ASN A 103 1.32 -0.86 20.33
CA ASN A 103 0.97 -2.27 20.15
C ASN A 103 1.70 -2.83 18.92
N ARG A 104 2.01 -4.13 18.97
CA ARG A 104 2.46 -4.93 17.83
C ARG A 104 1.31 -5.81 17.36
N ALA A 105 1.22 -6.03 16.07
CA ALA A 105 0.41 -7.07 15.46
C ALA A 105 1.33 -8.26 15.14
N ILE A 106 0.89 -9.45 15.46
CA ILE A 106 1.63 -10.70 15.30
C ILE A 106 0.74 -11.67 14.55
N LEU A 107 1.25 -12.23 13.46
CA LEU A 107 0.56 -13.26 12.68
C LEU A 107 0.57 -14.57 13.47
N THR A 108 -0.60 -15.20 13.59
CA THR A 108 -0.73 -16.53 14.18
C THR A 108 -0.43 -17.63 13.15
N ASP A 109 -0.24 -18.88 13.60
CA ASP A 109 -0.12 -20.01 12.68
C ASP A 109 -1.38 -20.17 11.84
N GLN A 110 -2.57 -20.03 12.44
CA GLN A 110 -3.84 -20.00 11.72
C GLN A 110 -3.90 -18.89 10.68
N GLY A 111 -3.38 -17.69 10.99
CA GLY A 111 -3.29 -16.58 10.04
C GLY A 111 -2.35 -16.87 8.88
N MET A 112 -1.25 -17.59 9.13
CA MET A 112 -0.34 -18.05 8.07
C MET A 112 -1.01 -19.09 7.17
N GLU A 113 -1.71 -20.07 7.74
CA GLU A 113 -2.45 -21.08 6.97
C GLU A 113 -3.51 -20.44 6.08
N GLU A 114 -4.27 -19.51 6.60
CA GLU A 114 -5.29 -18.75 5.84
C GLU A 114 -4.67 -17.93 4.70
N LEU A 115 -3.55 -17.25 4.96
CA LEU A 115 -2.81 -16.50 3.93
C LEU A 115 -2.33 -17.42 2.80
N VAL A 116 -1.71 -18.56 3.16
CA VAL A 116 -1.20 -19.53 2.18
C VAL A 116 -2.33 -20.11 1.35
N ALA A 117 -3.48 -20.39 1.95
CA ALA A 117 -4.66 -20.87 1.24
C ALA A 117 -5.25 -19.83 0.27
N ALA A 118 -5.27 -18.55 0.65
CA ALA A 118 -5.80 -17.46 -0.18
C ALA A 118 -4.84 -17.00 -1.31
N ALA A 119 -3.52 -17.17 -1.13
CA ALA A 119 -2.51 -16.62 -2.02
C ALA A 119 -2.61 -17.10 -3.48
N PRO A 120 -2.88 -18.38 -3.81
CA PRO A 120 -3.00 -18.83 -5.21
C PRO A 120 -4.12 -18.12 -5.97
N GLY A 121 -5.32 -18.05 -5.39
CA GLY A 121 -6.47 -17.37 -5.99
C GLY A 121 -6.21 -15.87 -6.19
N HIS A 122 -5.67 -15.21 -5.16
CA HIS A 122 -5.29 -13.79 -5.26
C HIS A 122 -4.23 -13.55 -6.34
N SER A 123 -3.20 -14.39 -6.41
CA SER A 123 -2.17 -14.28 -7.44
C SER A 123 -2.71 -14.49 -8.85
N ALA A 124 -3.66 -15.41 -9.02
CA ALA A 124 -4.33 -15.63 -10.31
C ALA A 124 -5.13 -14.40 -10.74
N GLU A 125 -5.91 -13.80 -9.83
CA GLU A 125 -6.68 -12.58 -10.09
C GLU A 125 -5.77 -11.39 -10.45
N VAL A 126 -4.66 -11.20 -9.70
CA VAL A 126 -3.68 -10.15 -10.02
C VAL A 126 -3.05 -10.39 -11.38
N LYS A 127 -2.69 -11.62 -11.71
CA LYS A 127 -2.13 -11.96 -13.03
C LYS A 127 -3.11 -11.65 -14.16
N ASP A 128 -4.37 -11.98 -14.00
CA ASP A 128 -5.39 -11.75 -15.00
C ASP A 128 -5.67 -10.24 -15.18
N LEU A 129 -5.95 -9.53 -14.09
CA LEU A 129 -6.39 -8.14 -14.14
C LEU A 129 -5.26 -7.14 -14.45
N VAL A 130 -4.04 -7.41 -13.99
CA VAL A 130 -2.92 -6.45 -14.09
C VAL A 130 -1.96 -6.81 -15.21
N PHE A 131 -1.66 -8.09 -15.37
CA PHE A 131 -0.61 -8.56 -16.29
C PHE A 131 -1.17 -9.31 -17.50
N GLY A 132 -2.44 -9.71 -17.47
CA GLY A 132 -3.11 -10.38 -18.57
C GLY A 132 -3.12 -9.52 -19.83
N GLY A 133 -2.61 -10.05 -20.92
CA GLY A 133 -2.53 -9.35 -22.21
C GLY A 133 -1.35 -8.40 -22.39
N LEU A 134 -0.47 -8.22 -21.39
CA LEU A 134 0.78 -7.47 -21.57
C LEU A 134 1.85 -8.33 -22.26
N THR A 135 2.59 -7.71 -23.20
CA THR A 135 3.84 -8.32 -23.70
C THR A 135 4.94 -8.19 -22.65
N PRO A 136 6.05 -8.99 -22.74
CA PRO A 136 7.20 -8.84 -21.86
C PRO A 136 7.79 -7.42 -21.83
N GLU A 137 7.80 -6.75 -22.97
CA GLU A 137 8.28 -5.37 -23.12
C GLU A 137 7.36 -4.39 -22.40
N GLN A 138 6.05 -4.54 -22.53
CA GLN A 138 5.06 -3.72 -21.84
C GLN A 138 5.12 -3.92 -20.32
N LEU A 139 5.34 -5.15 -19.86
CA LEU A 139 5.53 -5.43 -18.43
C LEU A 139 6.77 -4.71 -17.89
N THR A 140 7.88 -4.75 -18.60
CA THR A 140 9.11 -4.02 -18.22
C THR A 140 8.86 -2.51 -18.17
N GLN A 141 8.25 -1.94 -19.22
CA GLN A 141 7.92 -0.51 -19.29
C GLN A 141 6.98 -0.08 -18.16
N LEU A 142 5.97 -0.89 -17.83
CA LEU A 142 5.06 -0.63 -16.71
C LEU A 142 5.83 -0.58 -15.38
N GLY A 143 6.74 -1.53 -15.15
CA GLY A 143 7.60 -1.57 -13.97
C GLY A 143 8.45 -0.31 -13.84
N ASP A 144 9.09 0.12 -14.92
CA ASP A 144 9.93 1.32 -14.96
C ASP A 144 9.12 2.58 -14.63
N VAL A 145 7.97 2.76 -15.27
CA VAL A 145 7.07 3.92 -15.05
C VAL A 145 6.58 3.96 -13.60
N LEU A 146 6.12 2.85 -13.07
CA LEU A 146 5.63 2.76 -11.69
C LEU A 146 6.74 3.04 -10.68
N SER A 147 7.96 2.55 -10.91
CA SER A 147 9.13 2.81 -10.05
C SER A 147 9.49 4.30 -10.00
N VAL A 148 9.45 4.99 -11.13
CA VAL A 148 9.67 6.45 -11.18
C VAL A 148 8.59 7.19 -10.39
N MET A 149 7.33 6.82 -10.55
CA MET A 149 6.21 7.44 -9.84
C MET A 149 6.32 7.21 -8.33
N GLU A 150 6.59 5.98 -7.91
CA GLU A 150 6.75 5.62 -6.49
C GLU A 150 7.88 6.42 -5.84
N SER A 151 9.06 6.45 -6.46
CA SER A 151 10.23 7.21 -5.96
C SER A 151 9.90 8.69 -5.73
N ARG A 152 9.22 9.33 -6.70
CA ARG A 152 8.81 10.74 -6.58
C ARG A 152 7.82 10.97 -5.43
N LEU A 153 6.86 10.06 -5.26
CA LEU A 153 5.86 10.15 -4.19
C LEU A 153 6.47 9.95 -2.81
N ARG A 154 7.37 8.96 -2.65
CA ARG A 154 8.10 8.72 -1.39
C ARG A 154 8.97 9.90 -0.99
N THR A 155 9.69 10.50 -1.95
CA THR A 155 10.50 11.70 -1.70
C THR A 155 9.66 12.88 -1.20
N ARG A 156 8.50 13.11 -1.82
CA ARG A 156 7.58 14.17 -1.38
C ARG A 156 6.98 13.88 0.01
N GLN A 157 6.69 12.64 0.32
CA GLN A 157 6.18 12.24 1.63
C GLN A 157 7.24 12.43 2.71
N ALA A 158 8.48 12.02 2.47
CA ALA A 158 9.61 12.21 3.38
C ALA A 158 9.85 13.70 3.69
N ASN A 159 9.82 14.56 2.67
CA ASN A 159 9.99 16.01 2.82
C ASN A 159 8.85 16.69 3.60
N ARG A 160 7.65 16.10 3.61
CA ARG A 160 6.52 16.62 4.42
C ARG A 160 6.62 16.22 5.90
N VAL A 161 7.27 15.11 6.19
CA VAL A 161 7.42 14.59 7.57
C VAL A 161 8.65 15.20 8.26
N ALA A 162 9.66 15.69 7.52
CA ALA A 162 10.79 16.39 8.07
C ALA A 162 10.35 17.78 8.57
N PRO A 163 10.28 18.04 9.91
CA PRO A 163 9.98 19.38 10.41
C PRO A 163 11.10 20.29 9.99
N GLY A 164 10.75 21.45 9.42
CA GLY A 164 11.68 22.47 8.99
C GLY A 164 12.69 22.81 10.06
N ARG A 165 13.94 22.47 9.87
CA ARG A 165 15.08 23.08 10.54
C ARG A 165 15.26 24.48 9.94
N SER A 166 14.43 25.38 10.34
CA SER A 166 14.63 26.82 10.16
C SER A 166 14.86 27.35 11.57
N GLY A 167 16.01 27.70 11.92
CA GLY A 167 16.92 28.66 11.37
C GLY A 167 16.92 29.86 12.29
N GLY A 168 18.07 30.21 12.72
CA GLY A 168 18.29 31.58 13.03
C GLY A 168 18.36 31.99 14.48
N ASN A 169 19.37 31.54 15.15
CA ASN A 169 19.98 32.32 16.20
C ASN A 169 20.68 33.57 15.57
N ARG A 170 19.99 34.70 15.46
CA ARG A 170 20.64 35.98 15.35
C ARG A 170 20.73 36.59 16.75
N ARG A 171 21.85 36.37 17.41
CA ARG A 171 22.29 37.26 18.48
C ARG A 171 22.66 38.58 17.82
N VAL A 172 21.98 39.60 18.21
CA VAL A 172 22.44 41.02 18.01
C VAL A 172 23.07 41.40 19.32
N THR A 173 24.34 41.73 19.24
CA THR A 173 25.10 42.50 20.22
C THR A 173 24.70 43.96 20.14
#